data_ef5b7ba7df49c151e1123c2d625d0016
#
_entry.id   ef5b7ba7df49c151e1123c2d625d0016
#
_cell.length_a   1.000
_cell.length_b   1.000
_cell.length_c   1.000
_cell.angle_alpha   90.00
_cell.angle_beta   90.00
_cell.angle_gamma   90.00
#
_symmetry.space_group_name_H-M   'P 1'
#
loop_
_entity.id
_entity.type
_entity.pdbx_description
1 polymer ?
#
loop_
_entity_poly.entity_id
_entity_poly.type
_entity_poly.pdbx_seq_one_letter_code
_entity_poly.pdbx_strand_id
1 'polypeptide(L)'
;VKLHLFQMRFDQALPDFADESIDILHIDGGHTFEDVERDFTTWLPKLKENGIVLFHDVYSPIDQGSCDHWEKTKKEYDCYFDFTHSCGLGVLFPKGRYWYDKLEAAGFFKYYKDLYFYRSKYKYTQARFDELKGLYEERYLAIEHQSKMIDERDARIAADEKLVAEKDAAIAEQTRLIDERNATIASQNKLIAERDERIAADEKLVAEKDAAIAEQTRLIDERDKSLADA
;
A
#
# COMPACT_ATOMS: atom_id res chain seq x y z
N VAL A 1 9.16 -17.79 38.35
CA VAL A 1 8.27 -18.13 37.24
C VAL A 1 9.15 -18.43 36.04
N LYS A 2 8.96 -19.59 35.41
CA LYS A 2 9.60 -19.91 34.14
C LYS A 2 8.62 -19.54 33.01
N LEU A 3 9.10 -18.75 32.07
CA LEU A 3 8.36 -18.40 30.86
C LEU A 3 8.89 -19.25 29.71
N HIS A 4 7.98 -19.93 29.00
CA HIS A 4 8.26 -20.63 27.75
C HIS A 4 7.44 -19.96 26.65
N LEU A 5 8.10 -19.48 25.61
CA LEU A 5 7.49 -18.88 24.43
C LEU A 5 7.50 -19.88 23.28
N PHE A 6 6.34 -20.22 22.76
CA PHE A 6 6.15 -21.05 21.57
C PHE A 6 5.84 -20.13 20.40
N GLN A 7 6.76 -19.96 19.47
CA GLN A 7 6.55 -19.16 18.26
C GLN A 7 5.91 -20.02 17.16
N MET A 8 4.69 -20.49 17.43
CA MET A 8 3.93 -21.37 16.53
C MET A 8 2.42 -21.21 16.79
N ARG A 9 1.62 -21.83 15.93
CA ARG A 9 0.16 -21.87 16.11
C ARG A 9 -0.23 -22.76 17.30
N PHE A 10 -1.40 -22.56 17.87
CA PHE A 10 -1.90 -23.31 19.01
C PHE A 10 -1.95 -24.83 18.74
N ASP A 11 -2.45 -25.22 17.56
CA ASP A 11 -2.53 -26.61 17.17
C ASP A 11 -1.15 -27.30 17.03
N GLN A 12 -0.12 -26.54 16.65
CA GLN A 12 1.25 -27.02 16.54
C GLN A 12 1.92 -27.23 17.89
N ALA A 13 1.55 -26.43 18.91
CA ALA A 13 2.08 -26.54 20.26
C ALA A 13 1.43 -27.71 21.06
N LEU A 14 0.27 -28.20 20.65
CA LEU A 14 -0.51 -29.18 21.38
C LEU A 14 0.27 -30.47 21.77
N PRO A 15 1.16 -31.04 20.94
CA PRO A 15 1.94 -32.23 21.28
C PRO A 15 2.94 -32.02 22.43
N ASP A 16 3.35 -30.78 22.70
CA ASP A 16 4.31 -30.45 23.75
C ASP A 16 3.67 -30.47 25.16
N PHE A 17 2.34 -30.59 25.24
CA PHE A 17 1.59 -30.62 26.49
C PHE A 17 0.99 -32.01 26.73
N ALA A 18 1.29 -32.58 27.90
CA ALA A 18 0.62 -33.80 28.33
C ALA A 18 -0.84 -33.53 28.63
N ASP A 19 -1.70 -34.55 28.54
CA ASP A 19 -3.08 -34.47 29.00
C ASP A 19 -3.08 -34.15 30.49
N GLU A 20 -4.08 -33.42 30.94
CA GLU A 20 -4.29 -33.03 32.35
C GLU A 20 -3.05 -32.32 32.97
N SER A 21 -2.33 -31.54 32.18
CA SER A 21 -1.10 -30.79 32.61
C SER A 21 -1.33 -29.32 32.90
N ILE A 22 -2.39 -28.73 32.35
CA ILE A 22 -2.67 -27.29 32.40
C ILE A 22 -3.65 -26.97 33.56
N ASP A 23 -3.26 -26.03 34.41
CA ASP A 23 -4.14 -25.55 35.49
C ASP A 23 -5.06 -24.43 34.99
N ILE A 24 -4.57 -23.54 34.14
CA ILE A 24 -5.32 -22.41 33.56
C ILE A 24 -5.02 -22.35 32.06
N LEU A 25 -6.04 -22.41 31.26
CA LEU A 25 -6.00 -22.23 29.82
C LEU A 25 -6.59 -20.87 29.47
N HIS A 26 -5.85 -20.01 28.77
CA HIS A 26 -6.35 -18.73 28.27
C HIS A 26 -6.46 -18.80 26.74
N ILE A 27 -7.68 -18.66 26.23
CA ILE A 27 -8.00 -18.67 24.80
C ILE A 27 -8.15 -17.22 24.36
N ASP A 28 -7.19 -16.77 23.56
CA ASP A 28 -7.09 -15.41 23.01
C ASP A 28 -6.38 -15.49 21.64
N GLY A 29 -6.93 -16.29 20.73
CA GLY A 29 -6.39 -16.61 19.41
C GLY A 29 -7.20 -15.98 18.28
N GLY A 30 -7.62 -16.80 17.29
CA GLY A 30 -8.58 -16.39 16.28
C GLY A 30 -9.95 -16.12 16.87
N HIS A 31 -10.65 -15.09 16.37
CA HIS A 31 -11.91 -14.61 16.97
C HIS A 31 -13.14 -15.04 16.17
N THR A 32 -13.00 -15.94 15.19
CA THR A 32 -14.17 -16.59 14.59
C THR A 32 -14.74 -17.63 15.53
N PHE A 33 -16.02 -17.94 15.40
CA PHE A 33 -16.65 -18.98 16.21
C PHE A 33 -15.92 -20.33 16.07
N GLU A 34 -15.55 -20.68 14.85
CA GLU A 34 -14.86 -21.93 14.52
C GLU A 34 -13.44 -21.99 15.11
N ASP A 35 -12.74 -20.87 15.15
CA ASP A 35 -11.41 -20.81 15.76
C ASP A 35 -11.47 -21.01 17.26
N VAL A 36 -12.37 -20.31 17.96
CA VAL A 36 -12.54 -20.43 19.41
C VAL A 36 -13.02 -21.84 19.79
N GLU A 37 -13.98 -22.39 19.04
CA GLU A 37 -14.49 -23.76 19.24
C GLU A 37 -13.38 -24.78 19.05
N ARG A 38 -12.60 -24.66 17.99
CA ARG A 38 -11.46 -25.55 17.72
C ARG A 38 -10.43 -25.47 18.84
N ASP A 39 -10.02 -24.26 19.23
CA ASP A 39 -9.02 -24.06 20.26
C ASP A 39 -9.50 -24.59 21.60
N PHE A 40 -10.74 -24.32 21.98
CA PHE A 40 -11.34 -24.87 23.21
C PHE A 40 -11.38 -26.41 23.19
N THR A 41 -11.95 -26.99 22.15
CA THR A 41 -12.16 -28.45 22.10
C THR A 41 -10.84 -29.24 22.01
N THR A 42 -9.85 -28.72 21.28
CA THR A 42 -8.54 -29.39 21.12
C THR A 42 -7.68 -29.28 22.38
N TRP A 43 -7.77 -28.18 23.13
CA TRP A 43 -6.99 -27.99 24.35
C TRP A 43 -7.68 -28.47 25.61
N LEU A 44 -9.00 -28.70 25.61
CA LEU A 44 -9.73 -29.18 26.75
C LEU A 44 -9.17 -30.48 27.36
N PRO A 45 -8.70 -31.49 26.59
CA PRO A 45 -8.06 -32.67 27.18
C PRO A 45 -6.78 -32.36 27.98
N LYS A 46 -6.07 -31.27 27.63
CA LYS A 46 -4.83 -30.83 28.30
C LYS A 46 -5.09 -30.19 29.65
N LEU A 47 -6.33 -29.72 29.88
CA LEU A 47 -6.76 -29.11 31.13
C LEU A 47 -6.91 -30.16 32.23
N LYS A 48 -6.37 -29.90 33.43
CA LYS A 48 -6.53 -30.72 34.62
C LYS A 48 -7.97 -30.80 35.09
N GLU A 49 -8.25 -31.78 35.92
CA GLU A 49 -9.46 -31.79 36.76
C GLU A 49 -9.48 -30.49 37.59
N ASN A 50 -10.60 -29.82 37.63
CA ASN A 50 -10.79 -28.51 38.27
C ASN A 50 -9.94 -27.36 37.66
N GLY A 51 -9.38 -27.54 36.46
CA GLY A 51 -8.72 -26.49 35.71
C GLY A 51 -9.70 -25.41 35.27
N ILE A 52 -9.18 -24.24 34.95
CA ILE A 52 -9.94 -23.05 34.60
C ILE A 52 -9.66 -22.68 33.14
N VAL A 53 -10.69 -22.37 32.38
CA VAL A 53 -10.57 -21.78 31.03
C VAL A 53 -10.99 -20.33 31.10
N LEU A 54 -10.16 -19.47 30.51
CA LEU A 54 -10.42 -18.05 30.31
C LEU A 54 -10.66 -17.81 28.83
N PHE A 55 -11.80 -17.21 28.48
CA PHE A 55 -12.12 -16.78 27.12
C PHE A 55 -12.03 -15.26 27.04
N HIS A 56 -11.19 -14.75 26.17
CA HIS A 56 -11.11 -13.32 25.89
C HIS A 56 -12.19 -12.88 24.89
N ASP A 57 -12.50 -11.59 24.85
CA ASP A 57 -13.40 -10.93 23.88
C ASP A 57 -14.85 -11.45 23.86
N VAL A 58 -15.35 -11.97 24.98
CA VAL A 58 -16.71 -12.52 25.09
C VAL A 58 -17.83 -11.45 25.07
N TYR A 59 -17.47 -10.16 25.10
CA TYR A 59 -18.34 -9.00 24.97
C TYR A 59 -17.74 -7.94 24.02
N SER A 60 -16.93 -8.37 23.08
CA SER A 60 -16.30 -7.49 22.08
C SER A 60 -17.34 -6.99 21.07
N PRO A 61 -17.37 -5.70 20.75
CA PRO A 61 -18.27 -5.17 19.72
C PRO A 61 -17.86 -5.52 18.28
N ILE A 62 -16.66 -6.07 18.09
CA ILE A 62 -16.10 -6.40 16.78
C ILE A 62 -15.83 -7.90 16.61
N ASP A 63 -15.74 -8.67 17.68
CA ASP A 63 -15.38 -10.10 17.67
C ASP A 63 -16.60 -10.97 17.96
N GLN A 64 -17.58 -10.93 17.06
CA GLN A 64 -18.86 -11.60 17.22
C GLN A 64 -18.71 -13.12 17.43
N GLY A 65 -17.74 -13.75 16.77
CA GLY A 65 -17.51 -15.20 16.89
C GLY A 65 -17.15 -15.63 18.31
N SER A 66 -16.30 -14.86 19.02
CA SER A 66 -16.00 -15.11 20.46
C SER A 66 -17.23 -14.92 21.34
N CYS A 67 -18.04 -13.89 21.06
CA CYS A 67 -19.29 -13.65 21.79
C CYS A 67 -20.29 -14.82 21.61
N ASP A 68 -20.50 -15.25 20.37
CA ASP A 68 -21.43 -16.33 20.03
C ASP A 68 -20.98 -17.66 20.63
N HIS A 69 -19.67 -17.95 20.62
CA HIS A 69 -19.12 -19.12 21.27
C HIS A 69 -19.35 -19.08 22.80
N TRP A 70 -19.15 -17.92 23.43
CA TRP A 70 -19.40 -17.77 24.86
C TRP A 70 -20.89 -17.98 25.20
N GLU A 71 -21.82 -17.46 24.40
CA GLU A 71 -23.25 -17.69 24.57
C GLU A 71 -23.66 -19.17 24.42
N LYS A 72 -22.99 -19.93 23.53
CA LYS A 72 -23.10 -21.37 23.41
C LYS A 72 -22.58 -22.04 24.68
N THR A 73 -21.36 -21.71 25.11
CA THR A 73 -20.68 -22.26 26.28
C THR A 73 -21.54 -22.12 27.56
N LYS A 74 -22.15 -20.97 27.76
CA LYS A 74 -23.07 -20.74 28.92
C LYS A 74 -24.31 -21.63 28.93
N LYS A 75 -24.71 -22.20 27.81
CA LYS A 75 -25.84 -23.14 27.71
C LYS A 75 -25.42 -24.59 27.97
N GLU A 76 -24.13 -24.89 27.77
CA GLU A 76 -23.61 -26.26 27.91
C GLU A 76 -22.98 -26.53 29.27
N TYR A 77 -22.60 -25.48 30.01
CA TYR A 77 -21.90 -25.57 31.29
C TYR A 77 -22.58 -24.75 32.37
N ASP A 78 -22.67 -25.29 33.59
CA ASP A 78 -23.33 -24.64 34.74
C ASP A 78 -22.36 -23.81 35.60
N CYS A 79 -21.04 -24.07 35.50
CA CYS A 79 -20.02 -23.46 36.36
C CYS A 79 -19.21 -22.45 35.58
N TYR A 80 -19.71 -21.24 35.50
CA TYR A 80 -19.05 -20.12 34.85
C TYR A 80 -19.40 -18.78 35.49
N PHE A 81 -18.63 -17.77 35.19
CA PHE A 81 -18.99 -16.36 35.34
C PHE A 81 -18.24 -15.51 34.33
N ASP A 82 -18.62 -14.25 34.20
CA ASP A 82 -17.99 -13.35 33.27
C ASP A 82 -17.85 -11.93 33.84
N PHE A 83 -16.91 -11.20 33.22
CA PHE A 83 -16.78 -9.76 33.37
C PHE A 83 -17.10 -9.11 32.01
N THR A 84 -17.99 -8.11 32.05
CA THR A 84 -18.55 -7.47 30.86
C THR A 84 -17.83 -6.16 30.47
N HIS A 85 -16.80 -5.75 31.23
CA HIS A 85 -16.04 -4.55 30.94
C HIS A 85 -14.92 -4.82 29.92
N SER A 86 -14.45 -3.78 29.25
CA SER A 86 -13.56 -3.89 28.08
C SER A 86 -14.22 -4.75 26.99
N CYS A 87 -13.49 -5.70 26.43
CA CYS A 87 -14.04 -6.66 25.47
C CYS A 87 -14.61 -7.92 26.14
N GLY A 88 -14.60 -7.98 27.48
CA GLY A 88 -15.12 -9.07 28.26
C GLY A 88 -14.13 -10.21 28.52
N LEU A 89 -14.34 -10.91 29.64
CA LEU A 89 -13.61 -12.12 30.01
C LEU A 89 -14.58 -13.15 30.55
N GLY A 90 -14.72 -14.28 29.85
CA GLY A 90 -15.44 -15.44 30.33
C GLY A 90 -14.53 -16.34 31.16
N VAL A 91 -15.03 -16.84 32.27
CA VAL A 91 -14.34 -17.79 33.17
C VAL A 91 -15.16 -19.03 33.28
N LEU A 92 -14.63 -20.16 32.83
CA LEU A 92 -15.31 -21.46 32.79
C LEU A 92 -14.57 -22.48 33.63
N PHE A 93 -15.31 -23.33 34.31
CA PHE A 93 -14.85 -24.49 35.07
C PHE A 93 -15.43 -25.80 34.46
N PRO A 94 -14.82 -26.27 33.33
CA PRO A 94 -15.45 -27.30 32.51
C PRO A 94 -15.33 -28.71 33.07
N LYS A 95 -14.32 -28.98 33.93
CA LYS A 95 -14.00 -30.32 34.44
C LYS A 95 -14.17 -30.50 35.94
N GLY A 96 -14.87 -29.56 36.60
CA GLY A 96 -15.14 -29.70 38.03
C GLY A 96 -15.57 -28.39 38.68
N ARG A 97 -16.13 -28.49 39.88
CA ARG A 97 -16.75 -27.39 40.63
C ARG A 97 -15.84 -26.80 41.71
N TYR A 98 -14.70 -27.41 42.02
CA TYR A 98 -13.94 -27.10 43.22
C TYR A 98 -13.65 -25.58 43.38
N TRP A 99 -13.15 -24.95 42.36
CA TRP A 99 -12.85 -23.51 42.42
C TRP A 99 -14.11 -22.66 42.38
N TYR A 100 -15.12 -23.06 41.61
CA TYR A 100 -16.41 -22.38 41.56
C TYR A 100 -17.07 -22.37 42.94
N ASP A 101 -17.17 -23.53 43.61
CA ASP A 101 -17.74 -23.68 44.96
C ASP A 101 -16.92 -22.90 46.01
N LYS A 102 -15.59 -22.83 45.87
CA LYS A 102 -14.74 -22.00 46.73
C LYS A 102 -15.05 -20.52 46.60
N LEU A 103 -15.26 -20.05 45.38
CA LEU A 103 -15.64 -18.65 45.10
C LEU A 103 -17.05 -18.36 45.68
N GLU A 104 -17.98 -19.27 45.49
CA GLU A 104 -19.34 -19.16 46.04
C GLU A 104 -19.33 -19.12 47.57
N ALA A 105 -18.63 -20.04 48.22
CA ALA A 105 -18.48 -20.10 49.67
C ALA A 105 -17.80 -18.86 50.26
N ALA A 106 -16.88 -18.27 49.52
CA ALA A 106 -16.23 -17.01 49.88
C ALA A 106 -17.11 -15.77 49.65
N GLY A 107 -18.33 -15.95 49.13
CA GLY A 107 -19.25 -14.86 48.80
C GLY A 107 -18.84 -14.01 47.58
N PHE A 108 -17.96 -14.58 46.72
CA PHE A 108 -17.44 -13.86 45.55
C PHE A 108 -18.54 -13.31 44.66
N PHE A 109 -19.50 -14.16 44.30
CA PHE A 109 -20.60 -13.78 43.38
C PHE A 109 -21.55 -12.76 44.00
N LYS A 110 -21.71 -12.80 45.33
CA LYS A 110 -22.62 -11.93 46.07
C LYS A 110 -22.01 -10.56 46.43
N TYR A 111 -20.72 -10.54 46.80
CA TYR A 111 -20.10 -9.35 47.42
C TYR A 111 -18.90 -8.81 46.67
N TYR A 112 -18.13 -9.67 45.99
CA TYR A 112 -16.84 -9.30 45.44
C TYR A 112 -16.81 -9.15 43.91
N LYS A 113 -17.67 -9.90 43.19
CA LYS A 113 -17.70 -9.81 41.71
C LYS A 113 -17.95 -8.38 41.25
N ASP A 114 -18.99 -7.72 41.80
CA ASP A 114 -19.33 -6.34 41.46
C ASP A 114 -18.26 -5.36 41.93
N LEU A 115 -17.73 -5.56 43.16
CA LEU A 115 -16.67 -4.74 43.70
C LEU A 115 -15.41 -4.77 42.77
N TYR A 116 -14.98 -5.99 42.35
CA TYR A 116 -13.85 -6.15 41.45
C TYR A 116 -14.15 -5.60 40.06
N PHE A 117 -15.37 -5.80 39.57
CA PHE A 117 -15.82 -5.23 38.30
C PHE A 117 -15.71 -3.69 38.31
N TYR A 118 -16.31 -3.02 39.30
CA TYR A 118 -16.27 -1.56 39.36
C TYR A 118 -14.87 -1.02 39.63
N ARG A 119 -14.08 -1.69 40.48
CA ARG A 119 -12.67 -1.30 40.73
C ARG A 119 -11.82 -1.49 39.49
N SER A 120 -11.99 -2.56 38.77
CA SER A 120 -11.30 -2.82 37.53
C SER A 120 -11.69 -1.79 36.46
N LYS A 121 -13.01 -1.57 36.30
CA LYS A 121 -13.53 -0.55 35.38
C LYS A 121 -13.00 0.85 35.69
N TYR A 122 -12.95 1.23 36.97
CA TYR A 122 -12.38 2.53 37.36
C TYR A 122 -10.90 2.63 36.99
N LYS A 123 -10.09 1.65 37.37
CA LYS A 123 -8.67 1.62 37.04
C LYS A 123 -8.41 1.61 35.52
N TYR A 124 -9.18 0.79 34.81
CA TYR A 124 -9.11 0.74 33.34
C TYR A 124 -9.46 2.09 32.72
N THR A 125 -10.56 2.69 33.16
CA THR A 125 -10.98 4.00 32.65
C THR A 125 -9.93 5.08 32.92
N GLN A 126 -9.33 5.06 34.11
CA GLN A 126 -8.26 6.01 34.45
C GLN A 126 -7.03 5.78 33.56
N ALA A 127 -6.55 4.55 33.46
CA ALA A 127 -5.41 4.20 32.60
C ALA A 127 -5.68 4.53 31.12
N ARG A 128 -6.92 4.24 30.67
CA ARG A 128 -7.32 4.53 29.30
C ARG A 128 -7.42 6.03 29.03
N PHE A 129 -7.86 6.81 30.03
CA PHE A 129 -7.85 8.27 29.93
C PHE A 129 -6.43 8.82 29.79
N ASP A 130 -5.48 8.34 30.62
CA ASP A 130 -4.08 8.76 30.60
C ASP A 130 -3.41 8.37 29.27
N GLU A 131 -3.67 7.15 28.78
CA GLU A 131 -3.21 6.68 27.45
C GLU A 131 -3.78 7.55 26.31
N LEU A 132 -5.10 7.79 26.32
CA LEU A 132 -5.75 8.62 25.29
C LEU A 132 -5.23 10.05 25.31
N LYS A 133 -4.96 10.58 26.49
CA LYS A 133 -4.35 11.90 26.63
C LYS A 133 -2.97 11.94 25.98
N GLY A 134 -2.12 10.94 26.25
CA GLY A 134 -0.81 10.80 25.61
C GLY A 134 -0.90 10.70 24.09
N LEU A 135 -1.79 9.83 23.59
CA LEU A 135 -2.04 9.68 22.15
C LEU A 135 -2.58 10.96 21.50
N TYR A 136 -3.41 11.71 22.23
CA TYR A 136 -3.90 13.00 21.74
C TYR A 136 -2.75 14.01 21.59
N GLU A 137 -1.88 14.10 22.60
CA GLU A 137 -0.71 14.99 22.57
C GLU A 137 0.25 14.62 21.43
N GLU A 138 0.55 13.33 21.27
CA GLU A 138 1.37 12.83 20.15
C GLU A 138 0.76 13.15 18.77
N ARG A 139 -0.55 12.89 18.62
CA ARG A 139 -1.24 13.20 17.37
C ARG A 139 -1.30 14.69 17.09
N TYR A 140 -1.50 15.50 18.11
CA TYR A 140 -1.51 16.96 17.96
C TYR A 140 -0.16 17.46 17.41
N LEU A 141 0.95 17.00 17.99
CA LEU A 141 2.30 17.34 17.52
C LEU A 141 2.57 16.82 16.11
N ALA A 142 2.10 15.61 15.80
CA ALA A 142 2.24 15.05 14.46
C ALA A 142 1.45 15.86 13.41
N ILE A 143 0.23 16.29 13.74
CA ILE A 143 -0.58 17.14 12.85
C ILE A 143 0.10 18.49 12.64
N GLU A 144 0.63 19.12 13.69
CA GLU A 144 1.36 20.39 13.59
C GLU A 144 2.60 20.24 12.69
N HIS A 145 3.34 19.14 12.84
CA HIS A 145 4.48 18.85 11.97
C HIS A 145 4.05 18.62 10.52
N GLN A 146 2.99 17.83 10.30
CA GLN A 146 2.46 17.60 8.96
C GLN A 146 1.96 18.88 8.29
N SER A 147 1.32 19.76 9.06
CA SER A 147 0.87 21.07 8.54
C SER A 147 2.07 21.88 8.02
N LYS A 148 3.16 21.96 8.77
CA LYS A 148 4.38 22.66 8.31
C LYS A 148 4.96 22.04 7.05
N MET A 149 4.99 20.68 6.96
CA MET A 149 5.45 20.00 5.76
C MET A 149 4.55 20.25 4.54
N ILE A 150 3.24 20.39 4.75
CA ILE A 150 2.29 20.75 3.69
C ILE A 150 2.57 22.17 3.20
N ASP A 151 2.72 23.14 4.11
CA ASP A 151 3.02 24.53 3.76
C ASP A 151 4.34 24.64 2.95
N GLU A 152 5.38 23.93 3.38
CA GLU A 152 6.67 23.87 2.65
C GLU A 152 6.53 23.24 1.25
N ARG A 153 5.71 22.18 1.14
CA ARG A 153 5.45 21.52 -0.13
C ARG A 153 4.65 22.43 -1.07
N ASP A 154 3.64 23.11 -0.56
CA ASP A 154 2.81 24.01 -1.35
C ASP A 154 3.65 25.22 -1.87
N ALA A 155 4.56 25.73 -1.05
CA ALA A 155 5.51 26.73 -1.49
C ALA A 155 6.42 26.23 -2.62
N ARG A 156 6.89 24.95 -2.57
CA ARG A 156 7.67 24.35 -3.66
C ARG A 156 6.83 24.18 -4.92
N ILE A 157 5.60 23.67 -4.78
CA ILE A 157 4.68 23.52 -5.93
C ILE A 157 4.48 24.86 -6.63
N ALA A 158 4.21 25.94 -5.89
CA ALA A 158 4.05 27.26 -6.47
C ALA A 158 5.32 27.76 -7.19
N ALA A 159 6.51 27.45 -6.67
CA ALA A 159 7.76 27.79 -7.31
C ALA A 159 7.99 26.96 -8.61
N ASP A 160 7.67 25.67 -8.56
CA ASP A 160 7.77 24.80 -9.72
C ASP A 160 6.76 25.16 -10.82
N GLU A 161 5.54 25.52 -10.48
CA GLU A 161 4.52 26.02 -11.43
C GLU A 161 5.01 27.27 -12.16
N LYS A 162 5.65 28.20 -11.44
CA LYS A 162 6.25 29.38 -12.05
C LYS A 162 7.37 29.01 -13.01
N LEU A 163 8.25 28.09 -12.62
CA LEU A 163 9.35 27.61 -13.46
C LEU A 163 8.82 26.89 -14.72
N VAL A 164 7.75 26.10 -14.58
CA VAL A 164 7.09 25.45 -15.73
C VAL A 164 6.56 26.50 -16.70
N ALA A 165 5.84 27.52 -16.19
CA ALA A 165 5.31 28.59 -17.04
C ALA A 165 6.44 29.36 -17.78
N GLU A 166 7.56 29.63 -17.13
CA GLU A 166 8.74 30.24 -17.76
C GLU A 166 9.33 29.34 -18.86
N LYS A 167 9.44 28.05 -18.63
CA LYS A 167 9.91 27.08 -19.62
C LYS A 167 8.94 26.94 -20.79
N ASP A 168 7.65 26.89 -20.54
CA ASP A 168 6.64 26.82 -21.61
C ASP A 168 6.69 28.04 -22.53
N ALA A 169 6.88 29.23 -21.97
CA ALA A 169 7.05 30.46 -22.72
C ALA A 169 8.35 30.41 -23.60
N ALA A 170 9.44 29.89 -23.05
CA ALA A 170 10.70 29.71 -23.79
C ALA A 170 10.55 28.66 -24.92
N ILE A 171 9.83 27.55 -24.66
CA ILE A 171 9.57 26.53 -25.70
C ILE A 171 8.69 27.11 -26.81
N ALA A 172 7.65 27.88 -26.46
CA ALA A 172 6.81 28.53 -27.47
C ALA A 172 7.63 29.48 -28.39
N GLU A 173 8.54 30.28 -27.82
CA GLU A 173 9.41 31.16 -28.60
C GLU A 173 10.39 30.35 -29.47
N GLN A 174 10.98 29.28 -28.95
CA GLN A 174 11.86 28.41 -29.77
C GLN A 174 11.10 27.76 -30.92
N THR A 175 9.87 27.30 -30.66
CA THR A 175 9.01 26.73 -31.70
C THR A 175 8.72 27.74 -32.79
N ARG A 176 8.38 28.99 -32.45
CA ARG A 176 8.19 30.08 -33.41
C ARG A 176 9.45 30.31 -34.29
N LEU A 177 10.62 30.35 -33.67
CA LEU A 177 11.89 30.53 -34.40
C LEU A 177 12.21 29.34 -35.33
N ILE A 178 11.87 28.11 -34.90
CA ILE A 178 12.03 26.93 -35.75
C ILE A 178 11.10 27.02 -36.96
N ASP A 179 9.86 27.41 -36.79
CA ASP A 179 8.89 27.56 -37.89
C ASP A 179 9.33 28.63 -38.89
N GLU A 180 9.81 29.77 -38.42
CA GLU A 180 10.37 30.82 -39.28
C GLU A 180 11.58 30.32 -40.10
N ARG A 181 12.45 29.54 -39.45
CA ARG A 181 13.62 28.96 -40.07
C ARG A 181 13.24 27.89 -41.11
N ASN A 182 12.24 27.06 -40.81
CA ASN A 182 11.73 26.06 -41.74
C ASN A 182 11.09 26.72 -42.98
N ALA A 183 10.33 27.82 -42.81
CA ALA A 183 9.81 28.59 -43.91
C ALA A 183 10.92 29.19 -44.81
N THR A 184 11.99 29.68 -44.17
CA THR A 184 13.15 30.18 -44.90
C THR A 184 13.84 29.06 -45.68
N ILE A 185 14.06 27.91 -45.09
CA ILE A 185 14.63 26.72 -45.75
C ILE A 185 13.76 26.29 -46.94
N ALA A 186 12.45 26.24 -46.77
CA ALA A 186 11.53 25.88 -47.84
C ALA A 186 11.64 26.86 -49.05
N SER A 187 11.74 28.17 -48.78
CA SER A 187 11.98 29.19 -49.81
C SER A 187 13.30 28.99 -50.49
N GLN A 188 14.38 28.75 -49.74
CA GLN A 188 15.71 28.49 -50.32
C GLN A 188 15.72 27.22 -51.18
N ASN A 189 15.09 26.15 -50.75
CA ASN A 189 14.96 24.89 -51.49
C ASN A 189 14.22 25.12 -52.81
N LYS A 190 13.19 25.96 -52.85
CA LYS A 190 12.52 26.34 -54.09
C LYS A 190 13.45 27.08 -55.05
N LEU A 191 14.21 28.02 -54.56
CA LEU A 191 15.21 28.75 -55.38
C LEU A 191 16.32 27.83 -55.91
N ILE A 192 16.74 26.85 -55.11
CA ILE A 192 17.70 25.83 -55.52
C ILE A 192 17.11 25.01 -56.68
N ALA A 193 15.88 24.49 -56.52
CA ALA A 193 15.21 23.72 -57.57
C ALA A 193 15.09 24.52 -58.91
N GLU A 194 14.65 25.79 -58.84
CA GLU A 194 14.58 26.68 -60.02
C GLU A 194 15.95 26.89 -60.66
N ARG A 195 17.01 26.94 -59.87
CA ARG A 195 18.38 27.08 -60.36
C ARG A 195 18.88 25.79 -61.01
N ASP A 196 18.57 24.63 -60.40
CA ASP A 196 18.96 23.33 -60.97
C ASP A 196 18.26 23.08 -62.31
N GLU A 197 16.98 23.45 -62.47
CA GLU A 197 16.27 23.41 -63.75
C GLU A 197 16.95 24.28 -64.82
N ARG A 198 17.43 25.52 -64.44
CA ARG A 198 18.16 26.40 -65.34
C ARG A 198 19.47 25.78 -65.72
N ILE A 199 20.24 25.23 -64.80
CA ILE A 199 21.50 24.54 -65.07
C ILE A 199 21.26 23.39 -66.04
N ALA A 200 20.27 22.56 -65.84
CA ALA A 200 20.00 21.49 -66.78
C ALA A 200 19.60 21.95 -68.18
N ALA A 201 18.86 23.08 -68.27
CA ALA A 201 18.55 23.68 -69.57
C ALA A 201 19.82 24.27 -70.28
N ASP A 202 20.68 24.91 -69.48
CA ASP A 202 21.94 25.47 -70.02
C ASP A 202 22.88 24.32 -70.45
N GLU A 203 23.02 23.25 -69.74
CA GLU A 203 23.79 22.05 -70.06
C GLU A 203 23.30 21.42 -71.38
N LYS A 204 22.00 21.36 -71.59
CA LYS A 204 21.38 20.87 -72.82
C LYS A 204 21.76 21.82 -74.02
N LEU A 205 21.64 23.11 -73.78
CA LEU A 205 22.02 24.11 -74.83
C LEU A 205 23.51 24.07 -75.19
N VAL A 206 24.35 23.84 -74.19
CA VAL A 206 25.79 23.64 -74.42
C VAL A 206 26.05 22.40 -75.27
N ALA A 207 25.43 21.28 -74.91
CA ALA A 207 25.55 20.03 -75.70
C ALA A 207 25.05 20.17 -77.15
N GLU A 208 23.93 20.91 -77.39
CA GLU A 208 23.44 21.22 -78.71
C GLU A 208 24.45 22.09 -79.55
N LYS A 209 25.02 23.08 -78.88
CA LYS A 209 26.07 23.95 -79.50
C LYS A 209 27.33 23.17 -79.83
N ASP A 210 27.79 22.31 -78.93
CA ASP A 210 29.01 21.49 -79.15
C ASP A 210 28.79 20.55 -80.34
N ALA A 211 27.62 19.94 -80.44
CA ALA A 211 27.24 19.10 -81.60
C ALA A 211 27.24 19.89 -82.89
N ALA A 212 26.69 21.13 -82.89
CA ALA A 212 26.67 21.98 -84.04
C ALA A 212 28.13 22.43 -84.47
N ILE A 213 28.95 22.72 -83.47
CA ILE A 213 30.40 23.06 -83.71
C ILE A 213 31.14 21.87 -84.35
N ALA A 214 30.92 20.66 -83.79
CA ALA A 214 31.56 19.45 -84.35
C ALA A 214 31.15 19.21 -85.79
N GLU A 215 29.89 19.42 -86.17
CA GLU A 215 29.39 19.26 -87.54
C GLU A 215 29.97 20.34 -88.43
N GLN A 216 30.01 21.57 -87.98
CA GLN A 216 30.67 22.65 -88.73
C GLN A 216 32.16 22.36 -88.98
N THR A 217 32.90 21.90 -88.02
CA THR A 217 34.29 21.51 -88.15
C THR A 217 34.43 20.37 -89.15
N ARG A 218 33.58 19.35 -89.13
CA ARG A 218 33.61 18.31 -90.15
C ARG A 218 33.43 18.84 -91.59
N LEU A 219 32.45 19.74 -91.78
CA LEU A 219 32.17 20.33 -93.07
C LEU A 219 33.33 21.20 -93.58
N ILE A 220 34.02 21.92 -92.70
CA ILE A 220 35.23 22.69 -93.02
C ILE A 220 36.34 21.73 -93.45
N ASP A 221 36.62 20.66 -92.70
CA ASP A 221 37.61 19.64 -93.07
C ASP A 221 37.34 18.98 -94.41
N GLU A 222 36.06 18.64 -94.69
CA GLU A 222 35.66 18.14 -96.02
C GLU A 222 35.88 19.14 -97.14
N ARG A 223 35.57 20.40 -96.91
CA ARG A 223 35.79 21.46 -97.88
C ARG A 223 37.29 21.69 -98.13
N ASP A 224 38.07 21.72 -97.08
CA ASP A 224 39.50 21.96 -97.20
C ASP A 224 40.25 20.79 -97.93
N LYS A 225 39.79 19.55 -97.71
CA LYS A 225 40.20 18.35 -98.47
C LYS A 225 39.82 18.53 -99.98
N SER A 226 38.58 18.91 -100.29
CA SER A 226 38.16 19.16 -101.68
C SER A 226 38.95 20.26 -102.37
N LEU A 227 39.42 21.27 -101.67
CA LEU A 227 40.26 22.34 -102.15
C LEU A 227 41.71 21.89 -102.35
N ALA A 228 42.20 20.93 -101.62
CA ALA A 228 43.53 20.36 -101.73
C ALA A 228 43.68 19.37 -102.90
N ASP A 229 42.53 18.72 -103.30
CA ASP A 229 42.49 17.78 -104.41
C ASP A 229 42.15 18.45 -105.81
N ALA A 230 41.90 19.73 -105.80
CA ALA A 230 41.65 20.55 -107.01
C ALA A 230 42.92 21.34 -107.47
#